data_cd05b49dbee1bab00a7970ff0e1c55fb
#
_entry.id   cd05b49dbee1bab00a7970ff0e1c55fb
#
_cell.length_a   1.000
_cell.length_b   1.000
_cell.length_c   1.000
_cell.angle_alpha   90.00
_cell.angle_beta   90.00
_cell.angle_gamma   90.00
#
_symmetry.space_group_name_H-M   'P 1'
#
loop_
_entity.id
_entity.type
_entity.pdbx_description
1 polymer ?
#
loop_
_entity_poly.entity_id
_entity_poly.type
_entity_poly.pdbx_seq_one_letter_code
_entity_poly.pdbx_strand_id
1 'polypeptide(L)'
;MRLFSVLLACLLAACSSLPGGSPPKSGQVVDAPKPVPPKIALALGGGAARGFAHIGVIKALESQGIVPDMVVGTSAGSLVGALYAGGYG
;
A
#
# COMPACT_ATOMS: atom_id res chain seq x y z
N MET A 1 18.84 28.24 -16.62
CA MET A 1 19.49 26.93 -16.69
C MET A 1 20.08 26.46 -15.37
N ARG A 2 20.79 27.30 -14.62
CA ARG A 2 21.41 26.90 -13.32
C ARG A 2 20.41 26.50 -12.24
N LEU A 3 19.28 27.20 -12.12
CA LEU A 3 18.23 26.86 -11.13
C LEU A 3 17.57 25.51 -11.44
N PHE A 4 17.35 25.20 -12.70
CA PHE A 4 16.73 23.95 -13.13
C PHE A 4 17.65 22.74 -12.84
N SER A 5 18.98 22.92 -13.02
CA SER A 5 19.96 21.88 -12.67
C SER A 5 20.07 21.62 -11.18
N VAL A 6 19.95 22.66 -10.35
CA VAL A 6 19.95 22.53 -8.89
C VAL A 6 18.69 21.83 -8.39
N LEU A 7 17.53 22.16 -8.95
CA LEU A 7 16.27 21.52 -8.60
C LEU A 7 16.27 20.03 -8.97
N LEU A 8 16.80 19.70 -10.15
CA LEU A 8 16.91 18.32 -10.61
C LEU A 8 17.89 17.51 -9.73
N ALA A 9 18.99 18.11 -9.30
CA ALA A 9 19.95 17.47 -8.42
C ALA A 9 19.38 17.21 -7.01
N CYS A 10 18.55 18.12 -6.47
CA CYS A 10 17.87 17.92 -5.19
C CYS A 10 16.83 16.80 -5.25
N LEU A 11 16.12 16.67 -6.36
CA LEU A 11 15.14 15.58 -6.55
C LEU A 11 15.81 14.20 -6.62
N LEU A 12 17.00 14.11 -7.20
CA LEU A 12 17.77 12.85 -7.29
C LEU A 12 18.41 12.45 -5.95
N ALA A 13 18.78 13.43 -5.11
CA ALA A 13 19.37 13.16 -3.80
C ALA A 13 18.38 12.64 -2.76
N ALA A 14 17.07 12.89 -2.94
CA ALA A 14 16.03 12.44 -2.00
C ALA A 14 15.83 10.92 -1.98
N CYS A 15 16.31 10.19 -2.98
CA CYS A 15 16.19 8.72 -3.03
C CYS A 15 17.29 7.95 -2.30
N SER A 16 18.33 8.64 -1.78
CA SER A 16 19.52 7.97 -1.22
C SER A 16 19.49 7.77 0.30
N SER A 17 18.45 8.22 0.99
CA SER A 17 18.40 8.20 2.45
C SER A 17 17.41 7.19 3.04
N LEU A 18 17.23 6.04 2.38
CA LEU A 18 16.57 4.92 3.04
C LEU A 18 17.58 4.26 4.00
N PRO A 19 17.35 4.29 5.31
CA PRO A 19 18.16 3.51 6.23
C PRO A 19 18.01 2.03 5.86
N GLY A 20 19.11 1.40 5.50
CA GLY A 20 19.17 -0.03 5.22
C GLY A 20 18.67 -0.80 6.42
N GLY A 21 17.46 -1.35 6.33
CA GLY A 21 16.94 -2.27 7.32
C GLY A 21 17.87 -3.48 7.40
N SER A 22 18.41 -3.77 8.58
CA SER A 22 19.17 -4.98 8.81
C SER A 22 18.33 -6.20 8.45
N PRO A 23 18.90 -7.21 7.78
CA PRO A 23 18.15 -8.44 7.50
C PRO A 23 17.68 -9.07 8.82
N PRO A 24 16.49 -9.65 8.86
CA PRO A 24 15.98 -10.29 10.07
C PRO A 24 16.94 -11.40 10.49
N LYS A 25 17.32 -11.42 11.76
CA LYS A 25 18.15 -12.48 12.34
C LYS A 25 17.40 -13.81 12.20
N SER A 26 17.89 -14.66 11.32
CA SER A 26 17.45 -16.04 11.21
C SER A 26 17.83 -16.78 12.49
N GLY A 27 16.86 -17.27 13.26
CA GLY A 27 17.16 -18.18 14.37
C GLY A 27 16.23 -18.16 15.58
N GLN A 28 15.08 -17.52 15.54
CA GLN A 28 14.08 -17.80 16.56
C GLN A 28 13.07 -18.81 16.01
N VAL A 29 13.12 -20.03 16.56
CA VAL A 29 12.02 -20.99 16.44
C VAL A 29 10.89 -20.35 17.23
N VAL A 30 10.02 -19.63 16.52
CA VAL A 30 8.78 -19.11 17.11
C VAL A 30 7.85 -20.30 17.19
N ASP A 31 7.42 -20.64 18.41
CA ASP A 31 6.35 -21.62 18.60
C ASP A 31 5.22 -21.32 17.61
N ALA A 32 4.74 -22.37 16.94
CA ALA A 32 3.70 -22.23 15.92
C ALA A 32 2.49 -21.50 16.54
N PRO A 33 2.12 -20.31 16.01
CA PRO A 33 1.01 -19.57 16.56
C PRO A 33 -0.27 -20.40 16.50
N LYS A 34 -1.09 -20.34 17.54
CA LYS A 34 -2.44 -20.92 17.48
C LYS A 34 -3.13 -20.41 16.21
N PRO A 35 -3.88 -21.28 15.50
CA PRO A 35 -4.59 -20.86 14.30
C PRO A 35 -5.55 -19.70 14.64
N VAL A 36 -5.17 -18.50 14.20
CA VAL A 36 -6.05 -17.34 14.21
C VAL A 36 -6.76 -17.27 12.87
N PRO A 37 -8.02 -16.83 12.81
CA PRO A 37 -8.70 -16.63 11.54
C PRO A 37 -7.85 -15.77 10.60
N PRO A 38 -7.73 -16.12 9.32
CA PRO A 38 -6.95 -15.33 8.39
C PRO A 38 -7.55 -13.92 8.26
N LYS A 39 -6.69 -12.90 8.34
CA LYS A 39 -7.06 -11.52 8.06
C LYS A 39 -6.75 -11.20 6.61
N ILE A 40 -7.66 -10.49 5.97
CA ILE A 40 -7.56 -10.10 4.56
C ILE A 40 -7.06 -8.66 4.49
N ALA A 41 -5.93 -8.45 3.82
CA ALA A 41 -5.43 -7.13 3.50
C ALA A 41 -5.62 -6.84 2.01
N LEU A 42 -6.22 -5.70 1.68
CA LEU A 42 -6.38 -5.22 0.32
C LEU A 42 -5.32 -4.17 0.00
N ALA A 43 -4.45 -4.46 -0.95
CA ALA A 43 -3.42 -3.53 -1.42
C ALA A 43 -3.85 -2.87 -2.74
N LEU A 44 -4.00 -1.55 -2.73
CA LEU A 44 -4.43 -0.74 -3.86
C LEU A 44 -3.25 0.04 -4.42
N GLY A 45 -2.82 -0.30 -5.63
CA GLY A 45 -1.71 0.34 -6.30
C GLY A 45 -2.02 1.76 -6.81
N GLY A 46 -0.97 2.48 -7.23
CA GLY A 46 -1.11 3.74 -7.94
C GLY A 46 -1.61 3.53 -9.37
N GLY A 47 -1.64 4.60 -10.16
CA GLY A 47 -1.98 4.53 -11.58
C GLY A 47 -2.87 5.66 -12.08
N ALA A 48 -2.91 6.78 -11.39
CA ALA A 48 -3.70 7.97 -11.75
C ALA A 48 -5.15 7.59 -12.13
N ALA A 49 -5.59 7.88 -13.35
CA ALA A 49 -6.95 7.57 -13.79
C ALA A 49 -7.32 6.07 -13.72
N ARG A 50 -6.36 5.17 -13.76
CA ARG A 50 -6.60 3.72 -13.58
C ARG A 50 -7.05 3.36 -12.16
N GLY A 51 -6.89 4.28 -11.20
CA GLY A 51 -7.39 4.11 -9.83
C GLY A 51 -8.89 3.87 -9.75
N PHE A 52 -9.68 4.29 -10.74
CA PHE A 52 -11.10 3.98 -10.80
C PHE A 52 -11.39 2.47 -10.90
N ALA A 53 -10.45 1.67 -11.43
CA ALA A 53 -10.58 0.22 -11.47
C ALA A 53 -10.66 -0.40 -10.07
N HIS A 54 -10.03 0.23 -9.07
CA HIS A 54 -10.08 -0.24 -7.68
C HIS A 54 -11.51 -0.28 -7.14
N ILE A 55 -12.35 0.68 -7.53
CA ILE A 55 -13.77 0.73 -7.11
C ILE A 55 -14.51 -0.51 -7.61
N GLY A 56 -14.27 -0.88 -8.88
CA GLY A 56 -14.88 -2.09 -9.45
C GLY A 56 -14.42 -3.36 -8.77
N VAL A 57 -13.13 -3.45 -8.43
CA VAL A 57 -12.57 -4.60 -7.71
C VAL A 57 -13.15 -4.70 -6.30
N ILE A 58 -13.23 -3.60 -5.56
CA ILE A 58 -13.81 -3.56 -4.22
C ILE A 58 -15.26 -4.06 -4.27
N LYS A 59 -16.07 -3.54 -5.19
CA LYS A 59 -17.47 -3.98 -5.36
C LYS A 59 -17.58 -5.46 -5.71
N ALA A 60 -16.67 -5.96 -6.54
CA ALA A 60 -16.64 -7.38 -6.89
C ALA A 60 -16.30 -8.26 -5.68
N LEU A 61 -15.35 -7.86 -4.85
CA LEU A 61 -14.99 -8.56 -3.61
C LEU A 61 -16.16 -8.57 -2.62
N GLU A 62 -16.79 -7.42 -2.40
CA GLU A 62 -17.95 -7.31 -1.50
C GLU A 62 -19.14 -8.15 -1.98
N SER A 63 -19.38 -8.20 -3.29
CA SER A 63 -20.43 -9.05 -3.85
C SER A 63 -20.21 -10.55 -3.62
N GLN A 64 -18.97 -10.95 -3.38
CA GLN A 64 -18.57 -12.31 -2.99
C GLN A 64 -18.50 -12.51 -1.47
N GLY A 65 -18.90 -11.50 -0.68
CA GLY A 65 -18.84 -11.55 0.77
C GLY A 65 -17.42 -11.36 1.35
N ILE A 66 -16.47 -10.89 0.52
CA ILE A 66 -15.09 -10.64 0.94
C ILE A 66 -14.95 -9.19 1.38
N VAL A 67 -14.83 -8.97 2.69
CA VAL A 67 -14.60 -7.65 3.28
C VAL A 67 -13.19 -7.62 3.86
N PRO A 68 -12.31 -6.74 3.37
CA PRO A 68 -10.94 -6.65 3.91
C PRO A 68 -10.93 -6.11 5.33
N ASP A 69 -10.06 -6.69 6.17
CA ASP A 69 -9.76 -6.20 7.52
C ASP A 69 -8.84 -4.98 7.51
N MET A 70 -8.05 -4.85 6.45
CA MET A 70 -7.05 -3.80 6.28
C MET A 70 -6.99 -3.35 4.83
N VAL A 71 -6.80 -2.06 4.62
CA VAL A 71 -6.58 -1.49 3.28
C VAL A 71 -5.28 -0.71 3.28
N VAL A 72 -4.43 -0.97 2.30
CA VAL A 72 -3.17 -0.25 2.06
C VAL A 72 -3.22 0.31 0.65
N GLY A 73 -2.88 1.58 0.49
CA GLY A 73 -2.96 2.24 -0.81
C GLY A 73 -1.77 3.14 -1.11
N THR A 74 -1.47 3.29 -2.39
CA THR A 74 -0.44 4.19 -2.92
C THR A 74 -1.06 5.11 -3.98
N SER A 75 -0.80 6.43 -3.92
CA SER A 75 -1.30 7.41 -4.89
C SER A 75 -2.83 7.31 -5.06
N ALA A 76 -3.34 7.07 -6.28
CA ALA A 76 -4.78 6.89 -6.53
C ALA A 76 -5.40 5.79 -5.65
N GLY A 77 -4.67 4.71 -5.37
CA GLY A 77 -5.10 3.66 -4.47
C GLY A 77 -5.23 4.11 -3.03
N SER A 78 -4.43 5.07 -2.57
CA SER A 78 -4.57 5.64 -1.23
C SER A 78 -5.83 6.47 -1.08
N LEU A 79 -6.22 7.21 -2.11
CA LEU A 79 -7.46 7.98 -2.13
C LEU A 79 -8.67 7.05 -2.08
N VAL A 80 -8.72 6.07 -2.97
CA VAL A 80 -9.82 5.09 -3.02
C VAL A 80 -9.89 4.30 -1.71
N GLY A 81 -8.73 3.85 -1.20
CA GLY A 81 -8.65 3.10 0.04
C GLY A 81 -9.10 3.89 1.27
N ALA A 82 -8.75 5.18 1.33
CA ALA A 82 -9.19 6.06 2.42
C ALA A 82 -10.70 6.28 2.40
N LEU A 83 -11.29 6.51 1.23
CA LEU A 83 -12.74 6.64 1.07
C LEU A 83 -13.45 5.35 1.46
N TYR A 84 -12.96 4.22 0.98
CA TYR A 84 -13.52 2.92 1.30
C TYR A 84 -13.47 2.61 2.80
N ALA A 85 -12.31 2.80 3.45
CA ALA A 85 -12.15 2.62 4.89
C ALA A 85 -13.00 3.61 5.72
N GLY A 86 -13.30 4.78 5.16
CA GLY A 86 -14.20 5.77 5.75
C GLY A 86 -15.69 5.47 5.58
N GLY A 87 -16.05 4.37 4.94
CA GLY A 87 -17.45 3.95 4.75
C GLY A 87 -18.16 4.57 3.53
N TYR A 88 -17.39 5.15 2.60
CA TYR A 88 -17.92 5.65 1.33
C TYR A 88 -17.81 4.56 0.24
N GLY A 89 -18.45 3.45 0.45
CA GLY A 89 -18.50 2.31 -0.47
C GLY A 89 -19.80 2.22 -1.27
#